data_4067809b4b1d4b2e530a217a1f6ee70c
#
_entry.id   4067809b4b1d4b2e530a217a1f6ee70c
#
_cell.length_a   1.000
_cell.length_b   1.000
_cell.length_c   1.000
_cell.angle_alpha   90.00
_cell.angle_beta   90.00
_cell.angle_gamma   90.00
#
_symmetry.space_group_name_H-M   'P 1'
#
loop_
_entity.id
_entity.type
_entity.pdbx_description
1 polymer ?
#
loop_
_entity_poly.entity_id
_entity_poly.type
_entity_poly.pdbx_seq_one_letter_code
_entity_poly.pdbx_strand_id
1 'polypeptide(L)'
;MSSAEPRAMEAQVMEVRAIELISRVRYGRLATTRRALPFLAVARHLVIDGRVVLRMHSGLGHHESCDGTVVAYGVDNFDAATTGEGGGEDTDALWSVQFTGPAEVVHPTEEQRTRFGATPLQVNGEPFEPVYLLLDPHFVTMHTLDFHASQPSHHTA
;
A
#
# COMPACT_ATOMS: atom_id res chain seq x y z
N MET A 1 30.64 10.56 7.35
CA MET A 1 30.11 10.33 8.23
C MET A 1 28.87 10.89 8.36
N SER A 2 28.60 11.98 8.47
CA SER A 2 27.34 12.48 8.73
C SER A 2 26.40 12.49 7.55
N SER A 3 26.85 12.15 6.37
CA SER A 3 25.94 12.16 5.22
C SER A 3 24.92 11.03 5.31
N ALA A 4 25.20 9.98 6.05
CA ALA A 4 24.25 8.88 6.17
C ALA A 4 23.10 9.21 7.10
N GLU A 5 23.31 10.03 8.10
CA GLU A 5 22.26 10.33 9.05
C GLU A 5 21.11 11.15 8.45
N PRO A 6 21.36 12.20 7.68
CA PRO A 6 20.26 12.95 7.06
C PRO A 6 19.42 12.08 6.11
N ARG A 7 20.07 11.18 5.37
CA ARG A 7 19.32 10.30 4.47
C ARG A 7 18.46 9.32 5.23
N ALA A 8 18.97 8.81 6.35
CA ALA A 8 18.21 7.88 7.17
C ALA A 8 17.01 8.60 7.77
N MET A 9 17.17 9.84 8.19
CA MET A 9 16.08 10.61 8.74
C MET A 9 15.04 10.94 7.68
N GLU A 10 15.48 11.25 6.47
CA GLU A 10 14.56 11.54 5.39
C GLU A 10 13.75 10.29 5.02
N ALA A 11 14.42 9.14 4.98
CA ALA A 11 13.73 7.89 4.69
C ALA A 11 12.72 7.56 5.77
N GLN A 12 13.05 7.84 7.03
CA GLN A 12 12.16 7.58 8.13
C GLN A 12 10.94 8.49 8.09
N VAL A 13 11.14 9.76 7.76
CA VAL A 13 10.04 10.70 7.64
C VAL A 13 9.12 10.28 6.50
N MET A 14 9.69 9.83 5.39
CA MET A 14 8.91 9.37 4.25
C MET A 14 8.10 8.14 4.62
N GLU A 15 8.67 7.21 5.38
CA GLU A 15 7.97 6.01 5.79
C GLU A 15 6.80 6.36 6.70
N VAL A 16 6.98 7.27 7.64
CA VAL A 16 5.91 7.69 8.53
C VAL A 16 4.79 8.35 7.73
N ARG A 17 5.15 9.20 6.78
CA ARG A 17 4.16 9.87 5.94
C ARG A 17 3.41 8.86 5.07
N ALA A 18 4.12 7.90 4.51
CA ALA A 18 3.50 6.88 3.68
C ALA A 18 2.51 6.03 4.47
N ILE A 19 2.88 5.63 5.69
CA ILE A 19 2.00 4.87 6.56
C ILE A 19 0.73 5.68 6.87
N GLU A 20 0.89 6.97 7.13
CA GLU A 20 -0.24 7.82 7.40
C GLU A 20 -1.18 7.89 6.19
N LEU A 21 -0.61 8.01 5.01
CA LEU A 21 -1.42 8.11 3.79
C LEU A 21 -2.19 6.82 3.52
N ILE A 22 -1.55 5.66 3.63
CA ILE A 22 -2.25 4.43 3.31
C ILE A 22 -3.33 4.10 4.34
N SER A 23 -3.24 4.68 5.53
CA SER A 23 -4.27 4.48 6.54
C SER A 23 -5.59 5.16 6.16
N ARG A 24 -5.56 6.04 5.17
CA ARG A 24 -6.75 6.75 4.71
C ARG A 24 -7.56 5.95 3.70
N VAL A 25 -6.97 4.90 3.13
CA VAL A 25 -7.65 4.04 2.18
C VAL A 25 -7.54 2.60 2.65
N ARG A 26 -8.34 1.72 2.10
CA ARG A 26 -8.42 0.35 2.60
C ARG A 26 -7.75 -0.69 1.73
N TYR A 27 -7.64 -0.43 0.43
CA TYR A 27 -7.18 -1.42 -0.53
C TYR A 27 -5.96 -0.95 -1.29
N GLY A 28 -5.15 -1.90 -1.68
CA GLY A 28 -4.03 -1.64 -2.55
C GLY A 28 -3.79 -2.85 -3.44
N ARG A 29 -2.66 -2.84 -4.12
CA ARG A 29 -2.31 -3.93 -5.02
C ARG A 29 -0.95 -4.47 -4.68
N LEU A 30 -0.91 -5.78 -4.50
CA LEU A 30 0.31 -6.50 -4.19
C LEU A 30 0.91 -7.01 -5.49
N ALA A 31 2.18 -6.74 -5.70
CA ALA A 31 2.91 -7.22 -6.85
C ALA A 31 3.89 -8.29 -6.41
N THR A 32 3.84 -9.44 -7.06
CA THR A 32 4.76 -10.54 -6.79
C THR A 32 5.14 -11.20 -8.10
N THR A 33 6.14 -12.05 -8.06
CA THR A 33 6.61 -12.77 -9.23
C THR A 33 6.51 -14.26 -8.95
N ARG A 34 5.97 -14.99 -9.91
CA ARG A 34 5.90 -16.43 -9.80
C ARG A 34 6.48 -16.99 -11.09
N ARG A 35 7.57 -17.72 -10.98
CA ARG A 35 8.26 -18.28 -12.15
C ARG A 35 8.56 -17.21 -13.19
N ALA A 36 9.08 -16.08 -12.68
CA ALA A 36 9.46 -14.94 -13.51
C ALA A 36 8.27 -14.21 -14.16
N LEU A 37 7.05 -14.59 -13.83
CA LEU A 37 5.87 -13.87 -14.31
C LEU A 37 5.36 -12.96 -13.21
N PRO A 38 5.18 -11.69 -13.51
CA PRO A 38 4.68 -10.75 -12.51
C PRO A 38 3.16 -10.85 -12.38
N PHE A 39 2.66 -10.72 -11.17
CA PHE A 39 1.24 -10.75 -10.87
C PHE A 39 0.86 -9.59 -9.99
N LEU A 40 -0.37 -9.14 -10.11
CA LEU A 40 -0.94 -8.16 -9.22
C LEU A 40 -2.16 -8.76 -8.54
N ALA A 41 -2.30 -8.51 -7.25
CA ALA A 41 -3.46 -8.98 -6.51
C ALA A 41 -3.98 -7.86 -5.64
N VAL A 42 -5.30 -7.74 -5.57
CA VAL A 42 -5.92 -6.73 -4.70
C VAL A 42 -5.88 -7.24 -3.27
N ALA A 43 -5.57 -6.38 -2.34
CA ALA A 43 -5.54 -6.72 -0.93
C ALA A 43 -6.09 -5.59 -0.08
N ARG A 44 -6.72 -5.96 1.01
CA ARG A 44 -7.14 -5.05 2.07
C ARG A 44 -5.99 -4.96 3.04
N HIS A 45 -5.66 -3.78 3.50
CA HIS A 45 -4.53 -3.64 4.41
C HIS A 45 -4.89 -3.03 5.75
N LEU A 46 -4.08 -3.32 6.73
CA LEU A 46 -4.06 -2.64 8.02
C LEU A 46 -2.59 -2.35 8.34
N VAL A 47 -2.37 -1.27 9.04
CA VAL A 47 -1.04 -0.97 9.55
C VAL A 47 -1.01 -1.38 11.02
N ILE A 48 -0.06 -2.22 11.37
CA ILE A 48 0.08 -2.72 12.73
C ILE A 48 1.56 -2.61 13.11
N ASP A 49 1.86 -1.78 14.09
CA ASP A 49 3.23 -1.59 14.58
C ASP A 49 4.22 -1.25 13.45
N GLY A 50 3.81 -0.36 12.56
CA GLY A 50 4.70 0.10 11.49
C GLY A 50 4.86 -0.88 10.35
N ARG A 51 4.17 -2.00 10.39
CA ARG A 51 4.20 -2.99 9.32
C ARG A 51 2.84 -3.09 8.68
N VAL A 52 2.79 -3.64 7.49
CA VAL A 52 1.55 -3.70 6.70
C VAL A 52 1.07 -5.14 6.70
N VAL A 53 -0.14 -5.36 7.19
CA VAL A 53 -0.77 -6.68 7.15
C VAL A 53 -1.80 -6.65 6.03
N LEU A 54 -1.73 -7.63 5.16
CA LEU A 54 -2.59 -7.70 3.97
C LEU A 54 -3.54 -8.89 4.07
N ARG A 55 -4.80 -8.66 3.72
CA ARG A 55 -5.78 -9.75 3.60
C ARG A 55 -6.11 -9.91 2.13
N MET A 56 -6.00 -11.10 1.62
CA MET A 56 -6.30 -11.38 0.22
C MET A 56 -6.97 -12.74 0.10
N HIS A 57 -7.47 -13.02 -1.08
CA HIS A 57 -8.09 -14.30 -1.36
C HIS A 57 -7.01 -15.33 -1.69
N SER A 58 -7.13 -16.52 -1.13
CA SER A 58 -6.14 -17.56 -1.33
C SER A 58 -6.29 -18.35 -2.62
N GLY A 59 -7.38 -18.12 -3.35
CA GLY A 59 -7.76 -19.00 -4.45
C GLY A 59 -6.75 -19.23 -5.56
N LEU A 60 -5.92 -18.23 -5.87
CA LEU A 60 -4.94 -18.39 -6.94
C LEU A 60 -3.55 -18.75 -6.42
N GLY A 61 -3.41 -18.93 -5.12
CA GLY A 61 -2.12 -19.31 -4.55
C GLY A 61 -1.06 -18.22 -4.58
N HIS A 62 -1.44 -16.96 -4.84
CA HIS A 62 -0.45 -15.90 -4.88
C HIS A 62 0.26 -15.70 -3.55
N HIS A 63 -0.42 -15.99 -2.45
CA HIS A 63 0.17 -15.87 -1.12
C HIS A 63 1.36 -16.83 -0.96
N GLU A 64 1.30 -17.99 -1.58
CA GLU A 64 2.40 -18.95 -1.48
C GLU A 64 3.63 -18.42 -2.20
N SER A 65 3.44 -17.71 -3.29
CA SER A 65 4.55 -17.11 -4.02
C SER A 65 5.15 -15.93 -3.27
N CYS A 66 4.40 -15.32 -2.36
CA CYS A 66 4.87 -14.19 -1.59
C CYS A 66 5.61 -14.61 -0.34
N ASP A 67 5.29 -15.78 0.21
CA ASP A 67 5.82 -16.20 1.49
C ASP A 67 7.33 -16.35 1.43
N GLY A 68 8.04 -15.60 2.26
CA GLY A 68 9.48 -15.65 2.32
C GLY A 68 10.19 -14.90 1.19
N THR A 69 9.47 -14.09 0.41
CA THR A 69 10.08 -13.36 -0.69
C THR A 69 9.85 -11.87 -0.56
N VAL A 70 10.52 -11.11 -1.39
CA VAL A 70 10.35 -9.65 -1.43
C VAL A 70 9.21 -9.35 -2.39
N VAL A 71 8.28 -8.52 -1.94
CA VAL A 71 7.13 -8.12 -2.74
C VAL A 71 7.01 -6.61 -2.73
N ALA A 72 6.15 -6.07 -3.58
CA ALA A 72 5.83 -4.65 -3.58
C ALA A 72 4.34 -4.48 -3.35
N TYR A 73 3.96 -3.49 -2.59
CA TYR A 73 2.56 -3.19 -2.31
C TYR A 73 2.31 -1.73 -2.60
N GLY A 74 1.40 -1.46 -3.52
CA GLY A 74 1.11 -0.10 -3.95
C GLY A 74 -0.27 0.34 -3.50
N VAL A 75 -0.35 1.58 -3.04
CA VAL A 75 -1.59 2.18 -2.58
C VAL A 75 -1.66 3.60 -3.11
N ASP A 76 -2.84 4.05 -3.49
CA ASP A 76 -3.01 5.41 -3.99
C ASP A 76 -4.41 5.93 -3.64
N ASN A 77 -4.63 7.19 -3.92
CA ASN A 77 -5.92 7.80 -3.72
C ASN A 77 -6.56 8.22 -5.05
N PHE A 78 -6.23 7.51 -6.13
CA PHE A 78 -6.66 7.92 -7.46
C PHE A 78 -8.18 7.84 -7.62
N ASP A 79 -8.85 7.07 -6.78
CA ASP A 79 -10.30 7.01 -6.83
C ASP A 79 -10.92 8.38 -6.59
N ALA A 80 -10.31 9.18 -5.77
CA ALA A 80 -10.83 10.51 -5.46
C ALA A 80 -10.93 11.37 -6.72
N ALA A 81 -9.96 11.20 -7.63
CA ALA A 81 -9.97 11.96 -8.87
C ALA A 81 -11.06 11.46 -9.79
N THR A 82 -11.35 10.16 -9.74
CA THR A 82 -12.34 9.57 -10.61
C THR A 82 -13.75 9.93 -10.20
N THR A 83 -14.04 9.94 -8.94
CA THR A 83 -15.38 10.19 -8.46
C THR A 83 -15.73 11.67 -8.38
N GLY A 84 -14.71 12.48 -8.32
CA GLY A 84 -14.97 13.91 -8.17
C GLY A 84 -15.55 14.26 -6.82
N GLU A 85 -15.56 13.31 -5.90
CA GLU A 85 -16.15 13.58 -4.64
C GLU A 85 -15.11 14.17 -3.79
N GLY A 86 -15.27 14.70 -2.88
CA GLY A 86 -14.26 15.27 -2.17
C GLY A 86 -14.04 16.62 -2.66
N GLY A 87 -14.78 17.09 -3.48
CA GLY A 87 -14.57 18.33 -4.07
C GLY A 87 -13.90 19.37 -3.22
N GLY A 88 -13.24 19.03 -2.23
CA GLY A 88 -12.52 19.96 -1.44
C GLY A 88 -11.16 20.22 -2.01
N GLU A 89 -10.41 21.01 -1.31
CA GLU A 89 -9.12 21.38 -1.79
C GLU A 89 -8.15 20.24 -1.82
N ASP A 90 -8.43 19.23 -1.04
CA ASP A 90 -7.52 18.10 -0.97
C ASP A 90 -7.54 17.24 -2.21
N THR A 91 -8.54 17.41 -3.06
CA THR A 91 -8.62 16.57 -4.24
C THR A 91 -7.64 17.02 -5.29
N ASP A 92 -6.97 18.13 -5.08
CA ASP A 92 -6.04 18.60 -6.06
C ASP A 92 -4.73 17.82 -6.03
N ALA A 93 -4.48 17.09 -4.99
CA ALA A 93 -3.23 16.36 -4.88
C ALA A 93 -3.52 14.86 -4.88
N LEU A 94 -2.94 14.18 -5.82
CA LEU A 94 -3.01 12.72 -5.88
C LEU A 94 -1.70 12.17 -5.39
N TRP A 95 -1.75 11.05 -4.71
CA TRP A 95 -0.54 10.42 -4.22
C TRP A 95 -0.54 8.92 -4.48
N SER A 96 0.65 8.38 -4.54
CA SER A 96 0.87 6.96 -4.69
C SER A 96 2.05 6.60 -3.79
N VAL A 97 1.91 5.49 -3.07
CA VAL A 97 2.94 5.01 -2.17
C VAL A 97 3.21 3.56 -2.52
N GLN A 98 4.47 3.18 -2.53
CA GLN A 98 4.85 1.79 -2.72
C GLN A 98 5.78 1.36 -1.61
N PHE A 99 5.47 0.23 -1.01
CA PHE A 99 6.31 -0.41 -0.01
C PHE A 99 6.93 -1.65 -0.64
N THR A 100 8.21 -1.84 -0.44
CA THR A 100 8.90 -3.03 -0.94
C THR A 100 9.65 -3.67 0.21
N GLY A 101 9.47 -4.94 0.40
CA GLY A 101 10.13 -5.66 1.47
C GLY A 101 9.71 -7.12 1.52
N PRO A 102 10.27 -7.85 2.47
CA PRO A 102 9.93 -9.26 2.61
C PRO A 102 8.53 -9.45 3.16
N ALA A 103 7.87 -10.48 2.70
CA ALA A 103 6.53 -10.83 3.16
C ALA A 103 6.52 -12.25 3.69
N GLU A 104 5.58 -12.52 4.58
CA GLU A 104 5.39 -13.88 5.08
C GLU A 104 3.92 -14.09 5.40
N VAL A 105 3.47 -15.32 5.29
CA VAL A 105 2.11 -15.68 5.65
C VAL A 105 2.01 -15.64 7.18
N VAL A 106 0.98 -14.99 7.68
CA VAL A 106 0.76 -14.85 9.12
C VAL A 106 -0.68 -15.19 9.46
N HIS A 107 -0.92 -15.43 10.74
CA HIS A 107 -2.25 -15.71 11.25
C HIS A 107 -2.60 -14.60 12.25
N PRO A 108 -3.38 -13.62 11.83
CA PRO A 108 -3.69 -12.49 12.71
C PRO A 108 -4.54 -12.92 13.90
N THR A 109 -4.50 -12.12 14.95
CA THR A 109 -5.31 -12.35 16.11
C THR A 109 -6.77 -12.06 15.78
N GLU A 110 -7.69 -12.50 16.64
CA GLU A 110 -9.09 -12.22 16.44
C GLU A 110 -9.34 -10.73 16.42
N GLU A 111 -8.65 -9.99 17.28
CA GLU A 111 -8.79 -8.54 17.31
C GLU A 111 -8.38 -7.91 15.97
N GLN A 112 -7.28 -8.38 15.42
CA GLN A 112 -6.81 -7.88 14.12
C GLN A 112 -7.80 -8.23 13.02
N ARG A 113 -8.35 -9.45 13.04
CA ARG A 113 -9.34 -9.84 12.04
C ARG A 113 -10.58 -8.96 12.13
N THR A 114 -10.98 -8.59 13.34
CA THR A 114 -12.11 -7.71 13.53
C THR A 114 -11.84 -6.33 12.93
N ARG A 115 -10.61 -5.85 13.07
CA ARG A 115 -10.22 -4.56 12.49
C ARG A 115 -10.27 -4.58 10.97
N PHE A 116 -9.99 -5.71 10.34
CA PHE A 116 -10.11 -5.81 8.89
C PHE A 116 -11.56 -5.66 8.42
N GLY A 117 -12.50 -6.02 9.27
CA GLY A 117 -13.90 -5.93 8.92
C GLY A 117 -14.40 -7.14 8.15
N ALA A 118 -15.59 -7.02 7.60
CA ALA A 118 -16.21 -8.12 6.89
C ALA A 118 -15.42 -8.50 5.65
N THR A 119 -15.39 -9.79 5.34
CA THR A 119 -14.76 -10.26 4.11
C THR A 119 -15.79 -10.23 2.98
N PRO A 120 -15.34 -10.14 1.73
CA PRO A 120 -16.25 -10.34 0.61
C PRO A 120 -16.85 -11.74 0.71
N LEU A 121 -18.04 -11.91 0.17
CA LEU A 121 -18.67 -13.22 0.16
C LEU A 121 -18.07 -14.11 -0.92
N GLN A 122 -17.75 -13.52 -2.06
CA GLN A 122 -17.27 -14.27 -3.22
C GLN A 122 -16.22 -13.52 -3.99
N VAL A 123 -15.39 -14.26 -4.69
CA VAL A 123 -14.44 -13.72 -5.65
C VAL A 123 -14.62 -14.56 -6.91
N ASN A 124 -15.04 -13.93 -7.99
CA ASN A 124 -15.28 -14.62 -9.26
C ASN A 124 -16.18 -15.85 -9.13
N GLY A 125 -17.20 -15.75 -8.27
CA GLY A 125 -18.15 -16.85 -8.09
C GLY A 125 -17.71 -17.89 -7.08
N GLU A 126 -16.51 -17.80 -6.54
CA GLU A 126 -16.05 -18.74 -5.53
C GLU A 126 -16.09 -18.08 -4.16
N PRO A 127 -16.30 -18.86 -3.09
CA PRO A 127 -16.27 -18.29 -1.76
C PRO A 127 -14.93 -17.63 -1.48
N PHE A 128 -14.98 -16.48 -0.82
CA PHE A 128 -13.74 -15.79 -0.47
C PHE A 128 -13.08 -16.55 0.69
N GLU A 129 -11.81 -16.90 0.50
CA GLU A 129 -11.05 -17.57 1.53
C GLU A 129 -9.87 -16.69 1.93
N PRO A 130 -9.91 -16.05 3.09
CA PRO A 130 -8.88 -15.09 3.46
C PRO A 130 -7.56 -15.74 3.82
N VAL A 131 -6.49 -15.11 3.36
CA VAL A 131 -5.14 -15.43 3.80
C VAL A 131 -4.46 -14.11 4.08
N TYR A 132 -3.55 -14.11 5.02
CA TYR A 132 -2.94 -12.88 5.50
C TYR A 132 -1.42 -12.91 5.31
N LEU A 133 -0.87 -11.77 4.89
CA LEU A 133 0.55 -11.61 4.72
C LEU A 133 1.02 -10.44 5.56
N LEU A 134 2.19 -10.58 6.14
CA LEU A 134 2.85 -9.48 6.83
C LEU A 134 3.95 -8.98 5.92
N LEU A 135 3.92 -7.71 5.59
CA LEU A 135 4.95 -7.06 4.78
C LEU A 135 5.75 -6.13 5.69
N ASP A 136 7.05 -6.35 5.73
CA ASP A 136 7.96 -5.51 6.49
C ASP A 136 8.58 -4.53 5.49
N PRO A 137 8.20 -3.26 5.50
CA PRO A 137 8.66 -2.35 4.46
C PRO A 137 10.11 -1.95 4.67
N HIS A 138 10.97 -2.35 3.74
CA HIS A 138 12.37 -1.96 3.77
C HIS A 138 12.63 -0.75 2.87
N PHE A 139 11.85 -0.60 1.83
CA PHE A 139 11.96 0.55 0.94
C PHE A 139 10.58 1.15 0.74
N VAL A 140 10.51 2.46 0.78
CA VAL A 140 9.26 3.18 0.56
C VAL A 140 9.50 4.23 -0.51
N THR A 141 8.63 4.26 -1.51
CA THR A 141 8.65 5.34 -2.50
C THR A 141 7.30 6.03 -2.46
N MET A 142 7.31 7.32 -2.68
CA MET A 142 6.09 8.09 -2.63
C MET A 142 6.12 9.10 -3.76
N HIS A 143 5.01 9.23 -4.47
CA HIS A 143 4.87 10.21 -5.54
C HIS A 143 3.65 11.08 -5.25
N THR A 144 3.78 12.35 -5.48
CA THR A 144 2.67 13.27 -5.35
C THR A 144 2.46 13.93 -6.72
N LEU A 145 1.22 13.88 -7.19
CA LEU A 145 0.86 14.51 -8.45
C LEU A 145 -0.03 15.69 -8.11
N ASP A 146 0.48 16.87 -8.36
CA ASP A 146 -0.22 18.08 -7.99
C ASP A 146 -0.64 18.82 -9.25
N PHE A 147 -1.92 18.84 -9.52
CA PHE A 147 -2.42 19.45 -10.75
C PHE A 147 -2.72 20.92 -10.60
N HIS A 148 -2.74 21.43 -9.39
CA HIS A 148 -3.02 22.83 -9.16
C HIS A 148 -1.89 23.50 -8.42
N ALA A 149 -0.71 23.10 -8.72
CA ALA A 149 0.42 23.63 -8.07
C ALA A 149 0.45 25.07 -8.32
N SER A 150 0.88 25.75 -7.37
CA SER A 150 0.99 27.07 -7.56
C SER A 150 1.98 27.25 -8.60
N GLN A 151 1.73 28.07 -9.47
CA GLN A 151 2.55 28.30 -10.45
C GLN A 151 3.72 28.86 -10.00
N PRO A 152 4.71 28.52 -10.31
CA PRO A 152 5.91 28.99 -9.95
C PRO A 152 5.99 30.25 -10.56
N SER A 153 6.21 31.07 -9.91
CA SER A 153 6.24 32.11 -10.40
C SER A 153 7.18 32.33 -11.32
N HIS A 154 7.27 32.36 -11.83
CA HIS A 154 8.01 32.43 -12.57
C HIS A 154 8.59 33.36 -12.97
N HIS A 155 8.79 33.67 -12.85
CA HIS A 155 9.38 34.37 -13.20
C HIS A 155 9.83 34.70 -14.14
N THR A 156 9.95 34.87 -14.30
CA THR A 156 10.25 35.09 -15.07
C THR A 156 10.97 35.74 -15.58
N ALA A 157 11.37 35.74 -15.84
CA ALA A 157 12.06 36.31 -16.36
C ALA A 157 12.36 36.96 -16.83
#